data_642e879d78b0ed6e2c3fc3280eec4602
#
_entry.id   642e879d78b0ed6e2c3fc3280eec4602
#
_cell.length_a   1.000
_cell.length_b   1.000
_cell.length_c   1.000
_cell.angle_alpha   90.00
_cell.angle_beta   90.00
_cell.angle_gamma   90.00
#
_symmetry.space_group_name_H-M   'P 1'
#
loop_
_entity.id
_entity.type
_entity.pdbx_description
1 polymer ?
#
loop_
_entity_poly.entity_id
_entity_poly.type
_entity_poly.pdbx_seq_one_letter_code
_entity_poly.pdbx_strand_id
1 'polypeptide(L)'
;MGRILGLIGGGQLGMMIAEAAKKMPDEISEIIVLDPTKNCPASQVGATQIIADFKDRDAIIDLATKCDIITYEIESGDSDVLKSVEDKAEINPSPDTLKIIQDKFLQKSFLRENNIPVPEFVEIKNIEDVKTGLKKFGIPAMLKARRDAYDGRGNFKIDS
;
A
#
# COMPACT_ATOMS: atom_id res chain seq x y z
N MET A 1 14.54 0.70 25.59
CA MET A 1 14.93 -0.29 24.58
C MET A 1 14.17 0.08 23.33
N GLY A 2 14.85 0.30 22.19
CA GLY A 2 14.20 0.69 20.96
C GLY A 2 13.25 -0.40 20.45
N ARG A 3 12.20 -0.02 19.66
CA ARG A 3 11.22 -0.94 19.08
C ARG A 3 11.76 -1.66 17.84
N ILE A 4 11.21 -2.81 17.53
CA ILE A 4 11.50 -3.54 16.29
C ILE A 4 10.53 -3.09 15.22
N LEU A 5 11.05 -2.59 14.09
CA LEU A 5 10.26 -2.13 12.95
C LEU A 5 10.13 -3.24 11.91
N GLY A 6 8.91 -3.67 11.65
CA GLY A 6 8.55 -4.49 10.50
C GLY A 6 8.27 -3.63 9.28
N LEU A 7 8.80 -4.00 8.13
CA LEU A 7 8.61 -3.28 6.87
C LEU A 7 8.11 -4.25 5.78
N ILE A 8 6.95 -3.98 5.20
CA ILE A 8 6.45 -4.71 4.05
C ILE A 8 6.80 -3.92 2.79
N GLY A 9 7.65 -4.52 1.95
CA GLY A 9 8.29 -3.89 0.80
C GLY A 9 9.70 -3.43 1.11
N GLY A 10 10.68 -4.06 0.46
CA GLY A 10 12.12 -3.81 0.65
C GLY A 10 12.79 -3.14 -0.54
N GLY A 11 12.01 -2.52 -1.43
CA GLY A 11 12.50 -1.80 -2.60
C GLY A 11 13.29 -0.54 -2.24
N GLN A 12 13.39 0.40 -3.18
CA GLN A 12 14.15 1.63 -2.98
C GLN A 12 13.61 2.47 -1.81
N LEU A 13 12.28 2.63 -1.71
CA LEU A 13 11.67 3.36 -0.61
C LEU A 13 11.84 2.63 0.72
N GLY A 14 11.72 1.29 0.73
CA GLY A 14 12.00 0.45 1.88
C GLY A 14 13.45 0.60 2.38
N MET A 15 14.42 0.68 1.46
CA MET A 15 15.82 0.98 1.79
C MET A 15 15.95 2.35 2.47
N MET A 16 15.31 3.38 1.94
CA MET A 16 15.35 4.73 2.51
C MET A 16 14.72 4.78 3.92
N ILE A 17 13.63 4.03 4.13
CA ILE A 17 13.02 3.87 5.46
C ILE A 17 14.00 3.20 6.42
N ALA A 18 14.63 2.10 5.99
CA ALA A 18 15.62 1.38 6.79
C ALA A 18 16.83 2.27 7.15
N GLU A 19 17.34 3.04 6.20
CA GLU A 19 18.43 3.99 6.44
C GLU A 19 18.03 5.13 7.42
N ALA A 20 16.78 5.60 7.33
CA ALA A 20 16.26 6.61 8.25
C ALA A 20 16.10 6.06 9.67
N ALA A 21 15.52 4.87 9.81
CA ALA A 21 15.32 4.18 11.09
C ALA A 21 16.65 3.92 11.82
N LYS A 22 17.72 3.57 11.09
CA LYS A 22 19.06 3.40 11.67
C LYS A 22 19.67 4.66 12.28
N LYS A 23 19.16 5.83 11.92
CA LYS A 23 19.59 7.11 12.52
C LYS A 23 18.86 7.42 13.83
N MET A 24 17.91 6.57 14.23
CA MET A 24 17.11 6.70 15.44
C MET A 24 17.24 5.45 16.33
N PRO A 25 18.45 5.07 16.78
CA PRO A 25 18.69 3.81 17.48
C PRO A 25 18.01 3.73 18.86
N ASP A 26 17.66 4.86 19.44
CA ASP A 26 16.91 4.91 20.70
C ASP A 26 15.43 4.56 20.51
N GLU A 27 14.85 4.83 19.33
CA GLU A 27 13.48 4.52 18.96
C GLU A 27 13.36 3.16 18.25
N ILE A 28 14.27 2.87 17.29
CA ILE A 28 14.26 1.65 16.48
C ILE A 28 15.57 0.89 16.68
N SER A 29 15.47 -0.27 17.32
CA SER A 29 16.64 -1.14 17.60
C SER A 29 16.93 -2.14 16.49
N GLU A 30 15.91 -2.58 15.75
CA GLU A 30 16.03 -3.56 14.68
C GLU A 30 14.99 -3.29 13.59
N ILE A 31 15.31 -3.73 12.35
CA ILE A 31 14.42 -3.63 11.20
C ILE A 31 14.31 -5.01 10.57
N ILE A 32 13.08 -5.51 10.40
CA ILE A 32 12.78 -6.75 9.71
C ILE A 32 11.95 -6.43 8.47
N VAL A 33 12.42 -6.82 7.29
CA VAL A 33 11.74 -6.55 6.01
C VAL A 33 11.15 -7.82 5.42
N LEU A 34 9.89 -7.74 4.97
CA LEU A 34 9.21 -8.76 4.16
C LEU A 34 9.25 -8.32 2.70
N ASP A 35 9.95 -9.08 1.85
CA ASP A 35 10.05 -8.81 0.41
C ASP A 35 10.35 -10.11 -0.36
N PRO A 36 9.67 -10.38 -1.50
CA PRO A 36 9.90 -11.59 -2.30
C PRO A 36 11.25 -11.62 -2.99
N THR A 37 11.89 -10.47 -3.21
CA THR A 37 13.15 -10.36 -3.91
C THR A 37 14.31 -10.64 -2.95
N LYS A 38 14.95 -11.78 -3.11
CA LYS A 38 16.14 -12.11 -2.30
C LYS A 38 17.18 -10.99 -2.36
N ASN A 39 17.74 -10.63 -1.21
CA ASN A 39 18.70 -9.54 -1.08
C ASN A 39 18.14 -8.20 -1.58
N CYS A 40 16.90 -7.89 -1.20
CA CYS A 40 16.23 -6.64 -1.55
C CYS A 40 17.02 -5.41 -1.04
N PRO A 41 16.83 -4.22 -1.63
CA PRO A 41 17.58 -3.02 -1.25
C PRO A 41 17.60 -2.72 0.26
N ALA A 42 16.48 -2.89 0.97
CA ALA A 42 16.42 -2.69 2.42
C ALA A 42 17.33 -3.66 3.19
N SER A 43 17.43 -4.93 2.73
CA SER A 43 18.32 -5.91 3.38
C SER A 43 19.81 -5.58 3.16
N GLN A 44 20.16 -4.98 2.02
CA GLN A 44 21.52 -4.56 1.73
C GLN A 44 22.03 -3.45 2.64
N VAL A 45 21.12 -2.67 3.21
CA VAL A 45 21.45 -1.65 4.21
C VAL A 45 21.26 -2.13 5.65
N GLY A 46 21.05 -3.45 5.84
CA GLY A 46 21.14 -4.13 7.14
C GLY A 46 19.79 -4.40 7.82
N ALA A 47 18.68 -4.40 7.09
CA ALA A 47 17.44 -4.99 7.59
C ALA A 47 17.52 -6.53 7.52
N THR A 48 17.03 -7.22 8.54
CA THR A 48 16.84 -8.69 8.53
C THR A 48 15.71 -9.02 7.55
N GLN A 49 15.91 -9.95 6.60
CA GLN A 49 14.91 -10.22 5.56
C GLN A 49 14.12 -11.51 5.80
N ILE A 50 12.80 -11.42 5.67
CA ILE A 50 11.88 -12.53 5.43
C ILE A 50 11.57 -12.54 3.92
N ILE A 51 11.91 -13.65 3.23
CA ILE A 51 11.69 -13.80 1.78
C ILE A 51 10.34 -14.45 1.57
N ALA A 52 9.31 -13.68 1.25
CA ALA A 52 7.98 -14.16 0.93
C ALA A 52 7.19 -13.08 0.17
N ASP A 53 6.07 -13.48 -0.45
CA ASP A 53 5.16 -12.54 -1.13
C ASP A 53 4.53 -11.57 -0.13
N PHE A 54 4.23 -10.34 -0.57
CA PHE A 54 3.59 -9.30 0.25
C PHE A 54 2.19 -9.67 0.76
N LYS A 55 1.56 -10.70 0.19
CA LYS A 55 0.26 -11.25 0.57
C LYS A 55 0.37 -12.59 1.29
N ASP A 56 1.58 -13.09 1.52
CA ASP A 56 1.78 -14.34 2.25
C ASP A 56 1.32 -14.18 3.70
N ARG A 57 0.20 -14.83 4.01
CA ARG A 57 -0.45 -14.74 5.32
C ARG A 57 0.48 -15.16 6.46
N ASP A 58 1.17 -16.27 6.29
CA ASP A 58 1.99 -16.85 7.36
C ASP A 58 3.23 -15.98 7.60
N ALA A 59 3.82 -15.44 6.53
CA ALA A 59 4.94 -14.51 6.63
C ALA A 59 4.55 -13.17 7.28
N ILE A 60 3.35 -12.63 7.00
CA ILE A 60 2.83 -11.42 7.66
C ILE A 60 2.59 -11.68 9.16
N ILE A 61 2.02 -12.84 9.51
CA ILE A 61 1.81 -13.25 10.92
C ILE A 61 3.16 -13.41 11.62
N ASP A 62 4.14 -14.07 10.98
CA ASP A 62 5.50 -14.22 11.53
C ASP A 62 6.16 -12.85 11.75
N LEU A 63 6.07 -11.95 10.79
CA LEU A 63 6.55 -10.57 10.93
C LEU A 63 5.89 -9.87 12.14
N ALA A 64 4.56 -9.97 12.27
CA ALA A 64 3.82 -9.32 13.36
C ALA A 64 4.17 -9.89 14.75
N THR A 65 4.58 -11.17 14.84
CA THR A 65 5.04 -11.74 16.12
C THR A 65 6.43 -11.29 16.55
N LYS A 66 7.21 -10.76 15.62
CA LYS A 66 8.61 -10.33 15.81
C LYS A 66 8.77 -8.83 15.97
N CYS A 67 7.79 -8.04 15.54
CA CYS A 67 7.88 -6.59 15.47
C CYS A 67 6.92 -5.91 16.44
N ASP A 68 7.32 -4.75 16.94
CA ASP A 68 6.46 -3.88 17.75
C ASP A 68 5.60 -2.97 16.87
N ILE A 69 6.14 -2.58 15.72
CA ILE A 69 5.47 -1.74 14.72
C ILE A 69 5.65 -2.36 13.34
N ILE A 70 4.62 -2.33 12.52
CA ILE A 70 4.69 -2.65 11.10
C ILE A 70 4.28 -1.44 10.28
N THR A 71 5.08 -1.12 9.27
CA THR A 71 4.73 -0.21 8.19
C THR A 71 4.83 -0.90 6.83
N TYR A 72 4.24 -0.30 5.82
CA TYR A 72 4.31 -0.79 4.43
C TYR A 72 4.64 0.37 3.50
N GLU A 73 5.49 0.13 2.53
CA GLU A 73 5.84 1.10 1.48
C GLU A 73 5.15 0.78 0.15
N ILE A 74 4.56 -0.42 0.06
CA ILE A 74 3.88 -0.91 -1.14
C ILE A 74 2.39 -1.15 -0.87
N GLU A 75 1.53 -0.73 -1.80
CA GLU A 75 0.09 -0.93 -1.68
C GLU A 75 -0.38 -2.37 -1.96
N SER A 76 0.51 -3.27 -2.38
CA SER A 76 0.16 -4.66 -2.75
C SER A 76 0.03 -5.60 -1.55
N GLY A 77 0.23 -5.14 -0.32
CA GLY A 77 0.05 -5.95 0.90
C GLY A 77 -1.40 -6.44 1.10
N ASP A 78 -1.59 -7.39 1.99
CA ASP A 78 -2.93 -7.90 2.34
C ASP A 78 -3.49 -7.14 3.55
N SER A 79 -4.42 -6.20 3.29
CA SER A 79 -5.03 -5.37 4.33
C SER A 79 -5.86 -6.17 5.34
N ASP A 80 -6.49 -7.29 4.92
CA ASP A 80 -7.31 -8.10 5.81
C ASP A 80 -6.43 -8.97 6.72
N VAL A 81 -5.30 -9.47 6.22
CA VAL A 81 -4.30 -10.15 7.06
C VAL A 81 -3.66 -9.19 8.05
N LEU A 82 -3.26 -7.99 7.62
CA LEU A 82 -2.73 -6.96 8.52
C LEU A 82 -3.74 -6.59 9.62
N LYS A 83 -5.03 -6.46 9.27
CA LYS A 83 -6.10 -6.23 10.26
C LYS A 83 -6.18 -7.34 11.30
N SER A 84 -5.93 -8.59 10.91
CA SER A 84 -6.02 -9.75 11.81
C SER A 84 -4.86 -9.85 12.81
N VAL A 85 -3.82 -9.04 12.68
CA VAL A 85 -2.62 -9.04 13.53
C VAL A 85 -2.40 -7.74 14.31
N GLU A 86 -3.39 -6.84 14.32
CA GLU A 86 -3.32 -5.57 15.09
C GLU A 86 -3.21 -5.80 16.62
N ASP A 87 -3.53 -7.00 17.10
CA ASP A 87 -3.31 -7.41 18.49
C ASP A 87 -1.87 -7.78 18.81
N LYS A 88 -1.02 -7.97 17.79
CA LYS A 88 0.38 -8.40 17.91
C LYS A 88 1.37 -7.27 17.70
N ALA A 89 1.10 -6.39 16.76
CA ALA A 89 1.96 -5.26 16.42
C ALA A 89 1.11 -4.03 16.09
N GLU A 90 1.65 -2.85 16.36
CA GLU A 90 1.08 -1.57 15.92
C GLU A 90 1.22 -1.45 14.40
N ILE A 91 0.14 -1.30 13.65
CA ILE A 91 0.18 -1.19 12.18
C ILE A 91 -0.04 0.27 11.78
N ASN A 92 0.98 0.90 11.19
CA ASN A 92 0.94 2.29 10.74
C ASN A 92 1.45 2.45 9.30
N PRO A 93 0.66 3.05 8.38
CA PRO A 93 -0.75 3.45 8.50
C PRO A 93 -1.68 2.27 8.78
N SER A 94 -2.92 2.53 9.25
CA SER A 94 -3.86 1.44 9.58
C SER A 94 -4.19 0.56 8.38
N PRO A 95 -4.53 -0.73 8.60
CA PRO A 95 -4.97 -1.62 7.52
C PRO A 95 -6.20 -1.12 6.76
N ASP A 96 -7.09 -0.38 7.44
CA ASP A 96 -8.25 0.25 6.81
C ASP A 96 -7.83 1.35 5.82
N THR A 97 -6.75 2.08 6.12
CA THR A 97 -6.13 3.05 5.19
C THR A 97 -5.60 2.34 3.95
N LEU A 98 -4.89 1.21 4.12
CA LEU A 98 -4.40 0.41 3.00
C LEU A 98 -5.55 -0.07 2.11
N LYS A 99 -6.62 -0.58 2.70
CA LYS A 99 -7.82 -1.04 1.98
C LYS A 99 -8.46 0.07 1.12
N ILE A 100 -8.50 1.29 1.62
CA ILE A 100 -8.98 2.45 0.88
C ILE A 100 -8.04 2.79 -0.27
N ILE A 101 -6.73 2.81 -0.04
CA ILE A 101 -5.72 3.17 -1.04
C ILE A 101 -5.69 2.16 -2.19
N GLN A 102 -5.86 0.87 -1.91
CA GLN A 102 -5.87 -0.20 -2.90
C GLN A 102 -6.98 -0.10 -3.94
N ASP A 103 -8.02 0.67 -3.68
CA ASP A 103 -9.17 0.82 -4.55
C ASP A 103 -9.42 2.28 -4.89
N LYS A 104 -9.09 2.69 -6.13
CA LYS A 104 -9.21 4.08 -6.59
C LYS A 104 -10.61 4.66 -6.49
N PHE A 105 -11.65 3.82 -6.58
CA PHE A 105 -13.03 4.28 -6.40
C PHE A 105 -13.32 4.54 -4.92
N LEU A 106 -12.93 3.63 -4.03
CA LEU A 106 -13.07 3.83 -2.57
C LEU A 106 -12.25 5.04 -2.11
N GLN A 107 -11.02 5.18 -2.57
CA GLN A 107 -10.16 6.31 -2.22
C GLN A 107 -10.80 7.66 -2.60
N LYS A 108 -11.30 7.77 -3.84
CA LYS A 108 -11.97 9.01 -4.28
C LYS A 108 -13.29 9.26 -3.56
N SER A 109 -14.05 8.21 -3.26
CA SER A 109 -15.29 8.31 -2.48
C SER A 109 -14.99 8.82 -1.08
N PHE A 110 -14.01 8.23 -0.39
CA PHE A 110 -13.55 8.67 0.92
C PHE A 110 -13.11 10.14 0.92
N LEU A 111 -12.30 10.55 -0.05
CA LEU A 111 -11.85 11.95 -0.16
C LEU A 111 -13.03 12.89 -0.34
N ARG A 112 -13.99 12.56 -1.23
CA ARG A 112 -15.19 13.36 -1.47
C ARG A 112 -16.08 13.47 -0.23
N GLU A 113 -16.29 12.37 0.48
CA GLU A 113 -17.09 12.32 1.72
C GLU A 113 -16.48 13.15 2.85
N ASN A 114 -15.14 13.32 2.83
CA ASN A 114 -14.42 14.17 3.76
C ASN A 114 -14.17 15.59 3.23
N ASN A 115 -14.90 16.03 2.21
CA ASN A 115 -14.81 17.37 1.63
C ASN A 115 -13.42 17.73 1.06
N ILE A 116 -12.62 16.74 0.68
CA ILE A 116 -11.34 16.94 0.00
C ILE A 116 -11.62 17.04 -1.50
N PRO A 117 -11.14 18.09 -2.18
CA PRO A 117 -11.36 18.28 -3.61
C PRO A 117 -10.84 17.11 -4.45
N VAL A 118 -11.72 16.51 -5.24
CA VAL A 118 -11.37 15.46 -6.21
C VAL A 118 -12.07 15.75 -7.55
N PRO A 119 -11.47 15.38 -8.68
CA PRO A 119 -12.17 15.44 -9.96
C PRO A 119 -13.45 14.60 -9.92
N GLU A 120 -14.45 15.01 -10.67
CA GLU A 120 -15.69 14.26 -10.86
C GLU A 120 -15.38 12.83 -11.35
N PHE A 121 -16.09 11.85 -10.81
CA PHE A 121 -15.92 10.44 -11.17
C PHE A 121 -17.22 9.65 -10.99
N VAL A 122 -17.31 8.52 -11.67
CA VAL A 122 -18.37 7.52 -11.53
C VAL A 122 -17.76 6.12 -11.51
N GLU A 123 -18.42 5.21 -10.83
CA GLU A 123 -18.06 3.79 -10.88
C GLU A 123 -18.48 3.20 -12.24
N ILE A 124 -17.59 2.41 -12.85
CA ILE A 124 -17.82 1.72 -14.11
C ILE A 124 -17.78 0.22 -13.83
N LYS A 125 -18.89 -0.47 -14.10
CA LYS A 125 -19.02 -1.93 -13.96
C LYS A 125 -19.20 -2.64 -15.31
N ASN A 126 -19.67 -1.88 -16.31
CA ASN A 126 -19.97 -2.42 -17.63
C ASN A 126 -19.86 -1.31 -18.70
N ILE A 127 -20.03 -1.67 -19.97
CA ILE A 127 -19.90 -0.75 -21.09
C ILE A 127 -20.98 0.35 -21.12
N GLU A 128 -22.17 0.09 -20.60
CA GLU A 128 -23.24 1.08 -20.55
C GLU A 128 -22.92 2.19 -19.52
N ASP A 129 -22.22 1.83 -18.43
CA ASP A 129 -21.73 2.82 -17.46
C ASP A 129 -20.69 3.75 -18.09
N VAL A 130 -19.84 3.24 -19.00
CA VAL A 130 -18.89 4.07 -19.76
C VAL A 130 -19.65 5.09 -20.60
N LYS A 131 -20.65 4.65 -21.39
CA LYS A 131 -21.48 5.53 -22.22
C LYS A 131 -22.19 6.61 -21.40
N THR A 132 -22.72 6.20 -20.23
CA THR A 132 -23.39 7.12 -19.30
C THR A 132 -22.40 8.13 -18.72
N GLY A 133 -21.20 7.65 -18.30
CA GLY A 133 -20.14 8.54 -17.81
C GLY A 133 -19.67 9.54 -18.85
N LEU A 134 -19.49 9.11 -20.11
CA LEU A 134 -19.10 10.01 -21.21
C LEU A 134 -20.18 11.04 -21.53
N LYS A 135 -21.46 10.66 -21.45
CA LYS A 135 -22.56 11.64 -21.59
C LYS A 135 -22.55 12.69 -20.48
N LYS A 136 -22.18 12.27 -19.26
CA LYS A 136 -22.13 13.17 -18.09
C LYS A 136 -20.92 14.12 -18.14
N PHE A 137 -19.74 13.59 -18.43
CA PHE A 137 -18.48 14.33 -18.30
C PHE A 137 -17.97 14.92 -19.61
N GLY A 138 -18.44 14.38 -20.75
CA GLY A 138 -17.90 14.71 -22.07
C GLY A 138 -16.54 14.04 -22.32
N ILE A 139 -15.89 14.44 -23.41
CA ILE A 139 -14.53 14.05 -23.79
C ILE A 139 -13.64 15.31 -23.82
N PRO A 140 -12.33 15.16 -23.48
CA PRO A 140 -11.65 13.93 -23.12
C PRO A 140 -12.00 13.43 -21.72
N ALA A 141 -12.05 12.09 -21.54
CA ALA A 141 -12.27 11.45 -20.27
C ALA A 141 -11.17 10.42 -19.99
N MET A 142 -10.99 10.06 -18.71
CA MET A 142 -10.01 9.06 -18.30
C MET A 142 -10.70 7.87 -17.64
N LEU A 143 -10.65 6.71 -18.31
CA LEU A 143 -11.02 5.44 -17.71
C LEU A 143 -9.81 4.90 -16.93
N LYS A 144 -10.03 4.48 -15.68
CA LYS A 144 -8.95 3.99 -14.81
C LYS A 144 -9.30 2.63 -14.25
N ALA A 145 -8.34 1.70 -14.28
CA ALA A 145 -8.46 0.46 -13.53
C ALA A 145 -8.61 0.79 -12.04
N ARG A 146 -9.55 0.11 -11.40
CA ARG A 146 -9.90 0.35 -10.00
C ARG A 146 -8.82 -0.11 -9.05
N ARG A 147 -8.19 -1.28 -9.35
CA ARG A 147 -7.16 -1.94 -8.54
C ARG A 147 -5.97 -2.35 -9.38
N ASP A 148 -4.88 -2.71 -8.74
CA ASP A 148 -3.67 -3.29 -9.33
C ASP A 148 -3.09 -2.46 -10.49
N ALA A 149 -3.16 -1.13 -10.39
CA ALA A 149 -2.70 -0.19 -11.40
C ALA A 149 -1.94 0.99 -10.77
N TYR A 150 -0.67 1.11 -11.11
CA TYR A 150 0.30 2.08 -10.59
C TYR A 150 1.05 2.76 -11.76
N ASP A 151 1.70 3.87 -11.51
CA ASP A 151 2.56 4.60 -12.46
C ASP A 151 1.92 4.85 -13.83
N GLY A 152 0.62 5.19 -13.84
CA GLY A 152 -0.14 5.42 -15.07
C GLY A 152 -0.61 4.15 -15.79
N ARG A 153 -0.16 2.97 -15.38
CA ARG A 153 -0.69 1.70 -15.89
C ARG A 153 -2.16 1.56 -15.53
N GLY A 154 -2.94 0.94 -16.40
CA GLY A 154 -4.39 0.82 -16.23
C GLY A 154 -5.17 2.12 -16.41
N ASN A 155 -4.57 3.17 -16.97
CA ASN A 155 -5.26 4.39 -17.41
C ASN A 155 -5.49 4.32 -18.91
N PHE A 156 -6.72 4.62 -19.34
CA PHE A 156 -7.09 4.71 -20.74
C PHE A 156 -7.78 6.06 -21.01
N LYS A 157 -7.18 6.89 -21.86
CA LYS A 157 -7.75 8.16 -22.28
C LYS A 157 -8.76 7.94 -23.39
N ILE A 158 -9.92 8.54 -23.28
CA ILE A 158 -10.99 8.52 -24.26
C ILE A 158 -11.09 9.93 -24.86
N ASP A 159 -10.70 10.07 -26.13
CA ASP A 159 -10.65 11.35 -26.85
C ASP A 159 -11.74 11.48 -27.92
N SER A 160 -12.36 10.34 -28.34
CA SER A 160 -13.38 10.27 -29.40
C SER A 160 -14.32 9.10 -29.18
#